data_24c5e213cafae83ad5b10325dc1e524d
#
_entry.id   24c5e213cafae83ad5b10325dc1e524d
#
_cell.length_a   1.000
_cell.length_b   1.000
_cell.length_c   1.000
_cell.angle_alpha   90.00
_cell.angle_beta   90.00
_cell.angle_gamma   90.00
#
_symmetry.space_group_name_H-M   'P 1'
#
loop_
_entity.id
_entity.type
_entity.pdbx_description
1 polymer ?
#
loop_
_entity_poly.entity_id
_entity_poly.type
_entity_poly.pdbx_seq_one_letter_code
_entity_poly.pdbx_strand_id
1 'polypeptide(L)'
;MLNPFGRTVLRVSLLIRLAQVAFFGALMFTFYSAIVPPALAVQLAPWDKAEHFIAFYSLTVLAVAAFPGGHLLVIAALLSGFGALIEFVQGLSIVHRDRDFWDWVADTIAIASALAPMLLVWWRRVVASGQKNIDI
;
A
#
# COMPACT_ATOMS: atom_id res chain seq x y z
N MET A 1 2.03 -2.70 38.36
CA MET A 1 1.32 -1.64 37.59
C MET A 1 2.31 -1.00 36.63
N LEU A 2 2.05 -1.02 35.29
CA LEU A 2 2.94 -0.34 34.35
C LEU A 2 2.82 1.17 34.49
N ASN A 3 3.95 1.88 34.43
CA ASN A 3 3.97 3.34 34.41
C ASN A 3 3.34 3.87 33.10
N PRO A 4 2.97 5.17 33.00
CA PRO A 4 2.34 5.73 31.80
C PRO A 4 3.14 5.50 30.53
N PHE A 5 4.46 5.60 30.58
CA PHE A 5 5.36 5.37 29.45
C PHE A 5 5.27 3.92 28.95
N GLY A 6 5.30 2.93 29.86
CA GLY A 6 5.17 1.52 29.49
C GLY A 6 3.81 1.19 28.84
N ARG A 7 2.71 1.83 29.27
CA ARG A 7 1.39 1.69 28.65
C ARG A 7 1.37 2.25 27.22
N THR A 8 2.03 3.38 26.98
CA THR A 8 2.11 3.99 25.64
C THR A 8 2.90 3.11 24.68
N VAL A 9 4.05 2.58 25.10
CA VAL A 9 4.86 1.66 24.29
C VAL A 9 4.08 0.41 23.92
N LEU A 10 3.37 -0.20 24.86
CA LEU A 10 2.54 -1.38 24.61
C LEU A 10 1.40 -1.09 23.63
N ARG A 11 0.74 0.06 23.74
CA ARG A 11 -0.33 0.46 22.80
C ARG A 11 0.21 0.65 21.38
N VAL A 12 1.34 1.33 21.22
CA VAL A 12 1.95 1.55 19.90
C VAL A 12 2.37 0.23 19.26
N SER A 13 3.01 -0.68 20.03
CA SER A 13 3.40 -2.00 19.51
C SER A 13 2.20 -2.86 19.12
N LEU A 14 1.09 -2.78 19.88
CA LEU A 14 -0.15 -3.48 19.54
C LEU A 14 -0.75 -2.92 18.23
N LEU A 15 -0.81 -1.60 18.07
CA LEU A 15 -1.34 -0.97 16.86
C LEU A 15 -0.52 -1.36 15.61
N ILE A 16 0.80 -1.42 15.72
CA ILE A 16 1.68 -1.86 14.63
C ILE A 16 1.37 -3.33 14.27
N ARG A 17 1.23 -4.21 15.26
CA ARG A 17 0.89 -5.63 15.01
C ARG A 17 -0.47 -5.79 14.36
N LEU A 18 -1.47 -5.02 14.79
CA LEU A 18 -2.80 -5.02 14.17
C LEU A 18 -2.73 -4.52 12.72
N ALA A 19 -1.95 -3.47 12.46
CA ALA A 19 -1.73 -2.98 11.10
C ALA A 19 -1.02 -4.02 10.22
N GLN A 20 -0.05 -4.76 10.77
CA GLN A 20 0.62 -5.87 10.06
C GLN A 20 -0.37 -6.99 9.69
N VAL A 21 -1.20 -7.42 10.64
CA VAL A 21 -2.24 -8.44 10.37
C VAL A 21 -3.22 -7.94 9.32
N ALA A 22 -3.68 -6.69 9.42
CA ALA A 22 -4.58 -6.09 8.45
C ALA A 22 -3.93 -5.97 7.06
N PHE A 23 -2.65 -5.58 6.99
CA PHE A 23 -1.90 -5.48 5.75
C PHE A 23 -1.78 -6.84 5.03
N PHE A 24 -1.32 -7.88 5.74
CA PHE A 24 -1.18 -9.20 5.14
C PHE A 24 -2.52 -9.83 4.79
N GLY A 25 -3.56 -9.61 5.62
CA GLY A 25 -4.93 -10.02 5.32
C GLY A 25 -5.46 -9.35 4.05
N ALA A 26 -5.28 -8.04 3.91
CA ALA A 26 -5.67 -7.29 2.72
C ALA A 26 -4.87 -7.72 1.47
N LEU A 27 -3.55 -7.97 1.62
CA LEU A 27 -2.70 -8.46 0.52
C LEU A 27 -3.19 -9.80 -0.01
N MET A 28 -3.47 -10.75 0.88
CA MET A 28 -4.01 -12.07 0.53
C MET A 28 -5.40 -11.96 -0.08
N PHE A 29 -6.25 -11.10 0.45
CA PHE A 29 -7.60 -10.86 -0.08
C PHE A 29 -7.53 -10.26 -1.51
N THR A 30 -6.67 -9.26 -1.73
CA THR A 30 -6.46 -8.64 -3.04
C THR A 30 -5.99 -9.69 -4.06
N PHE A 31 -4.98 -10.48 -3.70
CA PHE A 31 -4.50 -11.55 -4.57
C PHE A 31 -5.58 -12.58 -4.89
N TYR A 32 -6.30 -13.04 -3.86
CA TYR A 32 -7.40 -14.00 -4.03
C TYR A 32 -8.47 -13.44 -4.98
N SER A 33 -8.94 -12.21 -4.75
CA SER A 33 -9.96 -11.56 -5.58
C SER A 33 -9.52 -11.38 -7.04
N ALA A 34 -8.22 -11.17 -7.26
CA ALA A 34 -7.65 -11.02 -8.59
C ALA A 34 -7.61 -12.33 -9.40
N ILE A 35 -7.51 -13.49 -8.74
CA ILE A 35 -7.35 -14.79 -9.42
C ILE A 35 -8.63 -15.61 -9.50
N VAL A 36 -9.65 -15.34 -8.69
CA VAL A 36 -10.94 -16.05 -8.79
C VAL A 36 -11.72 -15.60 -10.03
N PRO A 37 -12.58 -16.46 -10.60
CA PRO A 37 -13.45 -16.05 -11.69
C PRO A 37 -14.26 -14.80 -11.34
N PRO A 38 -14.53 -13.91 -12.31
CA PRO A 38 -15.24 -12.64 -12.06
C PRO A 38 -16.59 -12.80 -11.34
N ALA A 39 -17.29 -13.90 -11.60
CA ALA A 39 -18.57 -14.22 -10.96
C ALA A 39 -18.47 -14.49 -9.43
N LEU A 40 -17.27 -14.80 -8.94
CA LEU A 40 -16.99 -15.10 -7.52
C LEU A 40 -16.19 -14.00 -6.84
N ALA A 41 -15.67 -13.04 -7.61
CA ALA A 41 -14.92 -11.89 -7.07
C ALA A 41 -15.85 -10.93 -6.34
N VAL A 42 -15.37 -10.36 -5.24
CA VAL A 42 -16.08 -9.29 -4.54
C VAL A 42 -15.91 -8.01 -5.35
N GLN A 43 -17.00 -7.49 -5.90
CA GLN A 43 -17.01 -6.22 -6.61
C GLN A 43 -17.15 -5.07 -5.61
N LEU A 44 -16.09 -4.28 -5.47
CA LEU A 44 -16.06 -3.09 -4.59
C LEU A 44 -16.45 -1.81 -5.34
N ALA A 45 -16.33 -1.81 -6.66
CA ALA A 45 -16.67 -0.69 -7.52
C ALA A 45 -17.24 -1.17 -8.86
N PRO A 46 -18.04 -0.36 -9.57
CA PRO A 46 -18.60 -0.73 -10.87
C PRO A 46 -17.58 -0.72 -12.01
N TRP A 47 -16.35 -0.36 -11.75
CA TRP A 47 -15.27 -0.22 -12.71
C TRP A 47 -13.97 -0.86 -12.17
N ASP A 48 -13.42 -1.78 -12.91
CA ASP A 48 -12.27 -2.60 -12.53
C ASP A 48 -11.05 -1.79 -12.07
N LYS A 49 -10.67 -0.76 -12.83
CA LYS A 49 -9.57 0.13 -12.46
C LYS A 49 -9.80 0.90 -11.15
N ALA A 50 -11.05 1.14 -10.78
CA ALA A 50 -11.38 1.72 -9.48
C ALA A 50 -11.18 0.70 -8.35
N GLU A 51 -11.43 -0.58 -8.59
CA GLU A 51 -11.15 -1.67 -7.65
C GLU A 51 -9.65 -1.80 -7.38
N HIS A 52 -8.84 -1.82 -8.45
CA HIS A 52 -7.39 -1.79 -8.37
C HIS A 52 -6.90 -0.57 -7.58
N PHE A 53 -7.37 0.62 -7.92
CA PHE A 53 -7.01 1.85 -7.21
C PHE A 53 -7.35 1.78 -5.72
N ILE A 54 -8.55 1.38 -5.34
CA ILE A 54 -8.99 1.26 -3.94
C ILE A 54 -8.14 0.23 -3.20
N ALA A 55 -7.89 -0.93 -3.81
CA ALA A 55 -7.08 -1.99 -3.21
C ALA A 55 -5.65 -1.52 -2.94
N PHE A 56 -4.96 -0.96 -3.94
CA PHE A 56 -3.56 -0.55 -3.81
C PHE A 56 -3.36 0.72 -2.98
N TYR A 57 -4.33 1.65 -3.01
CA TYR A 57 -4.35 2.78 -2.07
C TYR A 57 -4.43 2.28 -0.62
N SER A 58 -5.38 1.38 -0.33
CA SER A 58 -5.57 0.80 1.00
C SER A 58 -4.36 -0.01 1.46
N LEU A 59 -3.80 -0.87 0.58
CA LEU A 59 -2.57 -1.62 0.84
C LEU A 59 -1.40 -0.71 1.18
N THR A 60 -1.26 0.42 0.47
CA THR A 60 -0.18 1.38 0.73
C THR A 60 -0.33 2.04 2.09
N VAL A 61 -1.53 2.49 2.45
CA VAL A 61 -1.81 3.08 3.78
C VAL A 61 -1.52 2.06 4.88
N LEU A 62 -1.98 0.82 4.72
CA LEU A 62 -1.73 -0.25 5.69
C LEU A 62 -0.24 -0.60 5.77
N ALA A 63 0.49 -0.66 4.65
CA ALA A 63 1.93 -0.93 4.64
C ALA A 63 2.71 0.13 5.43
N VAL A 64 2.41 1.41 5.23
CA VAL A 64 3.05 2.49 5.98
C VAL A 64 2.75 2.41 7.48
N ALA A 65 1.52 2.09 7.85
CA ALA A 65 1.13 1.90 9.26
C ALA A 65 1.76 0.64 9.88
N ALA A 66 1.91 -0.43 9.10
CA ALA A 66 2.48 -1.71 9.52
C ALA A 66 4.01 -1.65 9.67
N PHE A 67 4.68 -0.80 8.88
CA PHE A 67 6.13 -0.67 8.81
C PHE A 67 6.58 0.80 8.95
N PRO A 68 6.38 1.44 10.11
CA PRO A 68 6.62 2.88 10.30
C PRO A 68 8.09 3.30 10.12
N GLY A 69 9.04 2.35 10.16
CA GLY A 69 10.45 2.57 9.84
C GLY A 69 10.84 2.20 8.40
N GLY A 70 9.88 1.80 7.58
CA GLY A 70 10.13 1.35 6.20
C GLY A 70 10.45 2.52 5.25
N HIS A 71 11.36 2.27 4.30
CA HIS A 71 11.62 3.23 3.23
C HIS A 71 10.41 3.29 2.27
N LEU A 72 9.81 4.47 2.09
CA LEU A 72 8.62 4.65 1.26
C LEU A 72 8.82 4.16 -0.19
N LEU A 73 10.01 4.35 -0.77
CA LEU A 73 10.32 3.86 -2.11
C LEU A 73 10.38 2.32 -2.18
N VAL A 74 10.83 1.66 -1.11
CA VAL A 74 10.83 0.19 -1.05
C VAL A 74 9.39 -0.33 -0.95
N ILE A 75 8.55 0.30 -0.13
CA ILE A 75 7.12 -0.01 -0.04
C ILE A 75 6.46 0.16 -1.41
N ALA A 76 6.72 1.30 -2.09
CA ALA A 76 6.18 1.56 -3.43
C ALA A 76 6.62 0.50 -4.45
N ALA A 77 7.91 0.16 -4.47
CA ALA A 77 8.46 -0.82 -5.41
C ALA A 77 7.90 -2.24 -5.17
N LEU A 78 7.77 -2.65 -3.91
CA LEU A 78 7.21 -3.96 -3.56
C LEU A 78 5.73 -4.06 -3.92
N LEU A 79 4.94 -3.02 -3.64
CA LEU A 79 3.51 -3.02 -3.98
C LEU A 79 3.30 -2.91 -5.51
N SER A 80 4.06 -2.08 -6.23
CA SER A 80 4.00 -2.03 -7.69
C SER A 80 4.42 -3.37 -8.33
N GLY A 81 5.45 -4.02 -7.78
CA GLY A 81 5.85 -5.38 -8.17
C GLY A 81 4.76 -6.41 -7.89
N PHE A 82 4.02 -6.28 -6.80
CA PHE A 82 2.87 -7.11 -6.48
C PHE A 82 1.73 -6.91 -7.50
N GLY A 83 1.43 -5.67 -7.91
CA GLY A 83 0.50 -5.39 -9.00
C GLY A 83 0.93 -6.04 -10.31
N ALA A 84 2.20 -5.89 -10.70
CA ALA A 84 2.75 -6.55 -11.89
C ALA A 84 2.66 -8.10 -11.80
N LEU A 85 2.83 -8.68 -10.62
CA LEU A 85 2.65 -10.11 -10.39
C LEU A 85 1.19 -10.53 -10.61
N ILE A 86 0.23 -9.75 -10.11
CA ILE A 86 -1.21 -9.99 -10.34
C ILE A 86 -1.49 -10.03 -11.85
N GLU A 87 -1.05 -9.02 -12.61
CA GLU A 87 -1.21 -8.95 -14.06
C GLU A 87 -0.58 -10.14 -14.78
N PHE A 88 0.60 -10.56 -14.33
CA PHE A 88 1.25 -11.75 -14.87
C PHE A 88 0.41 -13.01 -14.64
N VAL A 89 -0.10 -13.20 -13.42
CA VAL A 89 -0.92 -14.38 -13.07
C VAL A 89 -2.25 -14.37 -13.81
N GLN A 90 -2.90 -13.23 -13.94
CA GLN A 90 -4.14 -13.08 -14.71
C GLN A 90 -3.95 -13.41 -16.20
N GLY A 91 -2.79 -13.11 -16.77
CA GLY A 91 -2.43 -13.49 -18.13
C GLY A 91 -2.20 -14.99 -18.35
N LEU A 92 -2.22 -15.82 -17.31
CA LEU A 92 -2.12 -17.27 -17.46
C LEU A 92 -3.48 -17.85 -17.87
N SER A 93 -3.48 -18.71 -18.89
CA SER A 93 -4.70 -19.32 -19.45
C SER A 93 -5.56 -20.09 -18.44
N ILE A 94 -4.97 -20.54 -17.34
CA ILE A 94 -5.65 -21.28 -16.27
C ILE A 94 -6.53 -20.38 -15.38
N VAL A 95 -6.24 -19.06 -15.34
CA VAL A 95 -6.94 -18.10 -14.44
C VAL A 95 -8.22 -17.58 -15.06
N HIS A 96 -8.38 -17.67 -16.40
CA HIS A 96 -9.56 -17.19 -17.14
C HIS A 96 -9.91 -15.72 -16.83
N ARG A 97 -8.89 -14.86 -16.70
CA ARG A 97 -8.99 -13.41 -16.53
C ARG A 97 -8.28 -12.73 -17.70
N ASP A 98 -8.72 -11.52 -18.03
CA ASP A 98 -8.06 -10.69 -19.03
C ASP A 98 -6.96 -9.87 -18.33
N ARG A 99 -5.74 -9.91 -18.89
CA ARG A 99 -4.63 -9.09 -18.48
C ARG A 99 -4.82 -7.68 -19.07
N ASP A 100 -4.80 -6.65 -18.23
CA ASP A 100 -4.83 -5.25 -18.66
C ASP A 100 -3.68 -4.44 -18.04
N PHE A 101 -2.71 -4.03 -18.84
CA PHE A 101 -1.59 -3.18 -18.41
C PHE A 101 -2.05 -1.90 -17.68
N TRP A 102 -3.23 -1.38 -18.01
CA TRP A 102 -3.77 -0.18 -17.36
C TRP A 102 -4.21 -0.42 -15.91
N ASP A 103 -4.44 -1.66 -15.51
CA ASP A 103 -4.73 -2.00 -14.12
C ASP A 103 -3.47 -1.85 -13.26
N TRP A 104 -2.31 -2.33 -13.75
CA TRP A 104 -1.03 -2.03 -13.11
C TRP A 104 -0.70 -0.54 -13.06
N VAL A 105 -1.06 0.25 -14.08
CA VAL A 105 -0.93 1.70 -14.05
C VAL A 105 -1.81 2.31 -12.97
N ALA A 106 -3.06 1.87 -12.83
CA ALA A 106 -3.98 2.31 -11.78
C ALA A 106 -3.42 1.99 -10.38
N ASP A 107 -2.86 0.80 -10.17
CA ASP A 107 -2.17 0.39 -8.94
C ASP A 107 -1.04 1.36 -8.59
N THR A 108 -0.17 1.64 -9.57
CA THR A 108 0.99 2.53 -9.38
C THR A 108 0.57 3.97 -9.06
N ILE A 109 -0.48 4.47 -9.69
CA ILE A 109 -1.05 5.79 -9.40
C ILE A 109 -1.65 5.81 -7.99
N ALA A 110 -2.34 4.75 -7.58
CA ALA A 110 -2.91 4.63 -6.23
C ALA A 110 -1.81 4.66 -5.15
N ILE A 111 -0.72 3.89 -5.37
CA ILE A 111 0.45 3.88 -4.49
C ILE A 111 1.05 5.29 -4.38
N ALA A 112 1.31 5.94 -5.50
CA ALA A 112 1.87 7.29 -5.53
C ALA A 112 0.96 8.31 -4.82
N SER A 113 -0.35 8.21 -5.04
CA SER A 113 -1.36 9.08 -4.42
C SER A 113 -1.40 8.91 -2.89
N ALA A 114 -1.30 7.68 -2.39
CA ALA A 114 -1.28 7.39 -0.96
C ALA A 114 0.02 7.88 -0.28
N LEU A 115 1.17 7.85 -0.98
CA LEU A 115 2.46 8.29 -0.46
C LEU A 115 2.69 9.80 -0.61
N ALA A 116 1.99 10.48 -1.52
CA ALA A 116 2.20 11.90 -1.83
C ALA A 116 2.21 12.83 -0.61
N PRO A 117 1.30 12.74 0.38
CA PRO A 117 1.33 13.60 1.57
C PRO A 117 2.62 13.44 2.37
N MET A 118 3.14 12.22 2.50
CA MET A 118 4.35 11.94 3.27
C MET A 118 5.60 12.46 2.57
N LEU A 119 5.66 12.28 1.24
CA LEU A 119 6.74 12.80 0.41
C LEU A 119 6.77 14.35 0.43
N LEU A 120 5.60 14.99 0.44
CA LEU A 120 5.50 16.45 0.54
C LEU A 120 6.01 16.97 1.90
N VAL A 121 5.65 16.29 2.99
CA VAL A 121 6.14 16.66 4.34
C VAL A 121 7.65 16.45 4.43
N TRP A 122 8.16 15.34 3.91
CA TRP A 122 9.60 15.07 3.85
C TRP A 122 10.34 16.14 3.05
N TRP A 123 9.87 16.46 1.85
CA TRP A 123 10.44 17.50 0.99
C TRP A 123 10.52 18.87 1.68
N ARG A 124 9.43 19.30 2.31
CA ARG A 124 9.39 20.57 3.06
C ARG A 124 10.43 20.61 4.18
N ARG A 125 10.66 19.49 4.88
CA ARG A 125 11.67 19.39 5.94
C ARG A 125 13.10 19.52 5.37
N VAL A 126 13.37 18.85 4.25
CA VAL A 126 14.68 18.92 3.58
C VAL A 126 14.99 20.34 3.11
N VAL A 127 14.04 21.01 2.46
CA VAL A 127 14.20 22.38 2.01
C VAL A 127 14.43 23.33 3.18
N ALA A 128 13.64 23.22 4.26
CA ALA A 128 13.79 24.06 5.44
C ALA A 128 15.13 23.86 6.18
N SER A 129 15.65 22.62 6.18
CA SER A 129 16.98 22.35 6.78
C SER A 129 18.14 22.86 5.91
N GLY A 130 17.98 22.83 4.59
CA GLY A 130 18.97 23.39 3.65
C GLY A 130 19.12 24.92 3.78
N GLN A 131 18.01 25.62 4.01
CA GLN A 131 18.00 27.07 4.14
C GLN A 131 18.74 27.55 5.40
N LYS A 132 18.62 26.82 6.51
CA LYS A 132 19.32 27.12 7.77
C LYS A 132 20.85 27.07 7.68
N ASN A 133 21.39 26.29 6.74
CA ASN A 133 22.85 26.15 6.56
C ASN A 133 23.45 27.23 5.64
N ILE A 134 22.64 28.05 5.00
CA ILE A 134 23.10 29.14 4.11
C ILE A 134 23.16 30.46 4.84
N ASP A 135 22.42 30.59 5.95
CA ASP A 135 22.30 31.85 6.75
C ASP A 135 23.35 31.95 7.87
N ILE A 136 24.37 31.06 7.89
CA ILE A 136 25.54 31.09 8.79
C ILE A 136 26.80 31.47 8.01
#